data_2f46b90074d79eb5834aa283657c6364
#
_entry.id   2f46b90074d79eb5834aa283657c6364
#
_cell.length_a   1.000
_cell.length_b   1.000
_cell.length_c   1.000
_cell.angle_alpha   90.00
_cell.angle_beta   90.00
_cell.angle_gamma   90.00
#
_symmetry.space_group_name_H-M   'P 1'
#
loop_
_entity.id
_entity.type
_entity.pdbx_description
1 polymer ?
#
loop_
_entity_poly.entity_id
_entity_poly.type
_entity_poly.pdbx_seq_one_letter_code
_entity_poly.pdbx_strand_id
1 'polypeptide(L)'
;DKAIRMLKRVNYALLPKKHADTIQWGAAQCNRIFRKYFAGKLLQACITLILSYLLFLIAGLRYAILLAVIMAFLNMIPYIGPWAGGALVIFITLPQGLFSIVAALICILAVQAADNWFVTPKIVGGRMGVSPLLVLVGLCIFGGLFGLPGMIIGDVMAAIFKTLFYDRYVENRLNNKIKNGFLPKEFDDRNEN
;
A
#
# COMPACT_ATOMS: atom_id res chain seq x y z
N ASP A 1 0.47 -21.12 -14.74
CA ASP A 1 1.25 -22.21 -14.15
C ASP A 1 2.33 -22.81 -15.08
N LYS A 2 2.11 -22.89 -16.41
CA LYS A 2 3.13 -23.38 -17.36
C LYS A 2 4.30 -22.39 -17.47
N ALA A 3 4.05 -21.08 -17.53
CA ALA A 3 5.08 -20.05 -17.62
C ALA A 3 6.00 -20.02 -16.39
N ILE A 4 5.44 -20.18 -15.20
CA ILE A 4 6.23 -20.21 -13.95
C ILE A 4 7.11 -21.46 -13.90
N ARG A 5 6.62 -22.61 -14.37
CA ARG A 5 7.43 -23.84 -14.47
C ARG A 5 8.54 -23.73 -15.50
N MET A 6 8.27 -23.05 -16.62
CA MET A 6 9.27 -22.80 -17.67
C MET A 6 10.37 -21.85 -17.18
N LEU A 7 10.00 -20.74 -16.52
CA LEU A 7 10.94 -19.81 -15.88
C LEU A 7 11.82 -20.51 -14.80
N LYS A 8 11.24 -21.40 -14.01
CA LYS A 8 12.00 -22.20 -13.05
C LYS A 8 13.04 -23.09 -13.75
N ARG A 9 12.64 -23.81 -14.79
CA ARG A 9 13.56 -24.67 -15.54
C ARG A 9 14.71 -23.90 -16.19
N VAL A 10 14.43 -22.74 -16.79
CA VAL A 10 15.44 -21.85 -17.40
C VAL A 10 16.40 -21.34 -16.33
N ASN A 11 15.89 -20.95 -15.17
CA ASN A 11 16.71 -20.43 -14.07
C ASN A 11 17.70 -21.49 -13.52
N TYR A 12 17.24 -22.74 -13.37
CA TYR A 12 18.11 -23.84 -12.93
C TYR A 12 19.06 -24.35 -14.01
N ALA A 13 18.74 -24.11 -15.30
CA ALA A 13 19.62 -24.49 -16.40
C ALA A 13 20.78 -23.49 -16.59
N LEU A 14 20.55 -22.19 -16.30
CA LEU A 14 21.50 -21.12 -16.57
C LEU A 14 22.34 -20.69 -15.37
N LEU A 15 21.89 -20.97 -14.12
CA LEU A 15 22.53 -20.47 -12.91
C LEU A 15 22.93 -21.60 -11.96
N PRO A 16 24.05 -21.43 -11.21
CA PRO A 16 24.40 -22.33 -10.10
C PRO A 16 23.26 -22.41 -9.08
N LYS A 17 23.01 -23.58 -8.52
CA LYS A 17 21.88 -23.86 -7.58
C LYS A 17 21.68 -22.76 -6.54
N LYS A 18 22.77 -22.27 -5.94
CA LYS A 18 22.72 -21.21 -4.89
C LYS A 18 22.10 -19.89 -5.37
N HIS A 19 22.36 -19.49 -6.61
CA HIS A 19 21.80 -18.27 -7.20
C HIS A 19 20.37 -18.50 -7.69
N ALA A 20 20.09 -19.67 -8.28
CA ALA A 20 18.75 -20.06 -8.72
C ALA A 20 17.76 -20.10 -7.56
N ASP A 21 18.14 -20.67 -6.41
CA ASP A 21 17.32 -20.73 -5.19
C ASP A 21 17.04 -19.33 -4.64
N THR A 22 18.03 -18.44 -4.66
CA THR A 22 17.85 -17.05 -4.20
C THR A 22 16.86 -16.27 -5.08
N ILE A 23 16.96 -16.41 -6.41
CA ILE A 23 16.03 -15.76 -7.35
C ILE A 23 14.61 -16.32 -7.20
N GLN A 24 14.47 -17.64 -7.05
CA GLN A 24 13.17 -18.26 -6.87
C GLN A 24 12.51 -17.84 -5.55
N TRP A 25 13.27 -17.78 -4.47
CA TRP A 25 12.77 -17.28 -3.21
C TRP A 25 12.32 -15.82 -3.33
N GLY A 26 13.14 -14.96 -3.97
CA GLY A 26 12.78 -13.56 -4.23
C GLY A 26 11.49 -13.42 -5.04
N ALA A 27 11.37 -14.15 -6.14
CA ALA A 27 10.17 -14.15 -6.98
C ALA A 27 8.93 -14.65 -6.23
N ALA A 28 9.08 -15.69 -5.39
CA ALA A 28 7.98 -16.20 -4.57
C ALA A 28 7.54 -15.17 -3.51
N GLN A 29 8.49 -14.47 -2.88
CA GLN A 29 8.19 -13.40 -1.93
C GLN A 29 7.53 -12.19 -2.60
N CYS A 30 8.02 -11.75 -3.75
CA CYS A 30 7.38 -10.70 -4.54
C CYS A 30 5.92 -11.04 -4.84
N ASN A 31 5.66 -12.25 -5.34
CA ASN A 31 4.30 -12.69 -5.65
C ASN A 31 3.42 -12.76 -4.38
N ARG A 32 3.97 -13.21 -3.26
CA ARG A 32 3.24 -13.27 -1.98
C ARG A 32 2.88 -11.87 -1.48
N ILE A 33 3.83 -10.93 -1.49
CA ILE A 33 3.63 -9.55 -1.06
C ILE A 33 2.61 -8.88 -1.97
N PHE A 34 2.79 -9.00 -3.29
CA PHE A 34 1.89 -8.42 -4.28
C PHE A 34 0.45 -8.90 -4.08
N ARG A 35 0.23 -10.21 -3.99
CA ARG A 35 -1.11 -10.77 -3.79
C ARG A 35 -1.76 -10.32 -2.48
N LYS A 36 -1.03 -10.37 -1.37
CA LYS A 36 -1.54 -9.93 -0.06
C LYS A 36 -1.87 -8.44 -0.05
N TYR A 37 -0.97 -7.63 -0.59
CA TYR A 37 -1.14 -6.18 -0.62
C TYR A 37 -2.32 -5.79 -1.51
N PHE A 38 -2.37 -6.33 -2.72
CA PHE A 38 -3.44 -6.02 -3.68
C PHE A 38 -4.80 -6.47 -3.18
N ALA A 39 -4.90 -7.68 -2.59
CA ALA A 39 -6.13 -8.15 -1.97
C ALA A 39 -6.56 -7.26 -0.79
N GLY A 40 -5.62 -6.83 0.06
CA GLY A 40 -5.88 -5.90 1.14
C GLY A 40 -6.38 -4.54 0.64
N LYS A 41 -5.76 -3.99 -0.41
CA LYS A 41 -6.18 -2.72 -1.02
C LYS A 41 -7.55 -2.79 -1.69
N LEU A 42 -7.86 -3.89 -2.37
CA LEU A 42 -9.20 -4.09 -2.92
C LEU A 42 -10.25 -4.17 -1.81
N LEU A 43 -9.98 -4.92 -0.76
CA LEU A 43 -10.88 -5.01 0.38
C LEU A 43 -11.07 -3.65 1.07
N GLN A 44 -9.99 -2.90 1.28
CA GLN A 44 -10.03 -1.53 1.78
C GLN A 44 -10.92 -0.66 0.88
N ALA A 45 -10.70 -0.66 -0.43
CA ALA A 45 -11.49 0.11 -1.38
C ALA A 45 -12.98 -0.26 -1.34
N CYS A 46 -13.33 -1.54 -1.22
CA CYS A 46 -14.73 -1.97 -1.07
C CYS A 46 -15.36 -1.44 0.22
N ILE A 47 -14.65 -1.48 1.33
CA ILE A 47 -15.15 -0.97 2.61
C ILE A 47 -15.32 0.55 2.55
N THR A 48 -14.32 1.27 2.03
CA THR A 48 -14.38 2.72 1.85
C THR A 48 -15.53 3.11 0.92
N LEU A 49 -15.77 2.34 -0.16
CA LEU A 49 -16.89 2.55 -1.07
C LEU A 49 -18.25 2.47 -0.33
N ILE A 50 -18.45 1.38 0.40
CA ILE A 50 -19.70 1.14 1.11
C ILE A 50 -19.91 2.22 2.19
N LEU A 51 -18.89 2.50 2.98
CA LEU A 51 -18.96 3.49 4.05
C LEU A 51 -19.23 4.89 3.51
N SER A 52 -18.48 5.31 2.47
CA SER A 52 -18.67 6.60 1.82
C SER A 52 -20.05 6.73 1.21
N TYR A 53 -20.52 5.68 0.51
CA TYR A 53 -21.84 5.68 -0.08
C TYR A 53 -22.94 5.88 0.94
N LEU A 54 -22.90 5.12 2.05
CA LEU A 54 -23.89 5.24 3.11
C LEU A 54 -23.89 6.63 3.75
N LEU A 55 -22.73 7.18 4.06
CA LEU A 55 -22.61 8.51 4.64
C LEU A 55 -23.09 9.61 3.69
N PHE A 56 -22.71 9.57 2.41
CA PHE A 56 -23.15 10.55 1.42
C PHE A 56 -24.64 10.44 1.12
N LEU A 57 -25.20 9.22 1.15
CA LEU A 57 -26.64 8.99 1.00
C LEU A 57 -27.44 9.59 2.18
N ILE A 58 -27.00 9.32 3.41
CA ILE A 58 -27.63 9.87 4.64
C ILE A 58 -27.52 11.40 4.67
N ALA A 59 -26.39 11.95 4.20
CA ALA A 59 -26.20 13.39 4.08
C ALA A 59 -27.03 14.05 2.97
N GLY A 60 -27.77 13.28 2.17
CA GLY A 60 -28.61 13.77 1.09
C GLY A 60 -27.83 14.36 -0.10
N LEU A 61 -26.57 13.97 -0.28
CA LEU A 61 -25.73 14.46 -1.38
C LEU A 61 -26.21 13.90 -2.71
N ARG A 62 -26.36 14.75 -3.72
CA ARG A 62 -26.60 14.30 -5.09
C ARG A 62 -25.40 13.51 -5.60
N TYR A 63 -25.65 12.47 -6.38
CA TYR A 63 -24.62 11.60 -6.94
C TYR A 63 -23.80 10.82 -5.90
N ALA A 64 -24.40 10.47 -4.75
CA ALA A 64 -23.71 9.80 -3.65
C ALA A 64 -22.87 8.59 -4.08
N ILE A 65 -23.38 7.78 -5.03
CA ILE A 65 -22.63 6.63 -5.55
C ILE A 65 -21.39 7.05 -6.34
N LEU A 66 -21.50 8.09 -7.18
CA LEU A 66 -20.37 8.61 -7.94
C LEU A 66 -19.27 9.16 -7.00
N LEU A 67 -19.69 9.94 -6.01
CA LEU A 67 -18.77 10.50 -5.00
C LEU A 67 -18.08 9.40 -4.21
N ALA A 68 -18.81 8.35 -3.85
CA ALA A 68 -18.26 7.19 -3.13
C ALA A 68 -17.25 6.39 -3.99
N VAL A 69 -17.54 6.20 -5.28
CA VAL A 69 -16.62 5.53 -6.20
C VAL A 69 -15.32 6.33 -6.36
N ILE A 70 -15.42 7.65 -6.56
CA ILE A 70 -14.25 8.54 -6.65
C ILE A 70 -13.42 8.44 -5.36
N MET A 71 -14.07 8.53 -4.20
CA MET A 71 -13.42 8.45 -2.90
C MET A 71 -12.69 7.12 -2.70
N ALA A 72 -13.36 6.00 -2.97
CA ALA A 72 -12.81 4.66 -2.82
C ALA A 72 -11.65 4.39 -3.79
N PHE A 73 -11.78 4.81 -5.04
CA PHE A 73 -10.75 4.60 -6.06
C PHE A 73 -9.48 5.41 -5.74
N LEU A 74 -9.63 6.69 -5.42
CA LEU A 74 -8.48 7.54 -5.10
C LEU A 74 -7.83 7.12 -3.77
N ASN A 75 -8.61 6.64 -2.80
CA ASN A 75 -8.08 6.16 -1.53
C ASN A 75 -7.18 4.91 -1.66
N MET A 76 -7.13 4.27 -2.84
CA MET A 76 -6.14 3.24 -3.12
C MET A 76 -4.70 3.79 -3.16
N ILE A 77 -4.52 5.08 -3.40
CA ILE A 77 -3.21 5.74 -3.43
C ILE A 77 -2.91 6.30 -2.04
N PRO A 78 -1.90 5.75 -1.31
CA PRO A 78 -1.58 6.25 0.02
C PRO A 78 -1.20 7.74 0.01
N TYR A 79 -1.53 8.44 1.08
CA TYR A 79 -1.28 9.85 1.33
C TYR A 79 -1.96 10.82 0.34
N ILE A 80 -1.83 10.64 -0.96
CA ILE A 80 -2.39 11.52 -1.99
C ILE A 80 -3.88 11.27 -2.17
N GLY A 81 -4.29 10.00 -2.14
CA GLY A 81 -5.66 9.58 -2.43
C GLY A 81 -6.72 10.25 -1.56
N PRO A 82 -6.58 10.24 -0.23
CA PRO A 82 -7.51 10.90 0.67
C PRO A 82 -7.74 12.37 0.36
N TRP A 83 -6.68 13.11 0.09
CA TRP A 83 -6.74 14.53 -0.23
C TRP A 83 -7.32 14.79 -1.61
N ALA A 84 -6.86 14.06 -2.63
CA ALA A 84 -7.37 14.20 -4.00
C ALA A 84 -8.84 13.78 -4.08
N GLY A 85 -9.21 12.68 -3.42
CA GLY A 85 -10.60 12.20 -3.35
C GLY A 85 -11.50 13.21 -2.66
N GLY A 86 -11.08 13.70 -1.50
CA GLY A 86 -11.82 14.73 -0.76
C GLY A 86 -12.00 16.02 -1.57
N ALA A 87 -10.93 16.50 -2.21
CA ALA A 87 -10.99 17.70 -3.05
C ALA A 87 -11.96 17.55 -4.22
N LEU A 88 -11.94 16.41 -4.93
CA LEU A 88 -12.88 16.12 -6.02
C LEU A 88 -14.32 16.02 -5.54
N VAL A 89 -14.57 15.36 -4.42
CA VAL A 89 -15.91 15.28 -3.81
C VAL A 89 -16.42 16.69 -3.49
N ILE A 90 -15.61 17.53 -2.84
CA ILE A 90 -15.98 18.92 -2.56
C ILE A 90 -16.27 19.68 -3.86
N PHE A 91 -15.39 19.56 -4.85
CA PHE A 91 -15.56 20.24 -6.15
C PHE A 91 -16.89 19.87 -6.85
N ILE A 92 -17.25 18.59 -6.84
CA ILE A 92 -18.52 18.10 -7.44
C ILE A 92 -19.73 18.56 -6.63
N THR A 93 -19.58 18.77 -5.33
CA THR A 93 -20.69 19.24 -4.46
C THR A 93 -20.86 20.76 -4.45
N LEU A 94 -19.92 21.55 -4.96
CA LEU A 94 -20.01 23.02 -5.05
C LEU A 94 -21.34 23.54 -5.61
N PRO A 95 -21.87 23.01 -6.74
CA PRO A 95 -23.13 23.50 -7.31
C PRO A 95 -24.37 23.17 -6.48
N GLN A 96 -24.22 22.28 -5.46
CA GLN A 96 -25.36 21.84 -4.62
C GLN A 96 -25.63 22.79 -3.44
N GLY A 97 -24.78 23.80 -3.25
CA GLY A 97 -24.90 24.82 -2.22
C GLY A 97 -24.07 24.54 -0.95
N LEU A 98 -23.97 25.56 -0.10
CA LEU A 98 -23.09 25.56 1.08
C LEU A 98 -23.37 24.40 2.05
N PHE A 99 -24.65 24.08 2.27
CA PHE A 99 -25.04 22.98 3.15
C PHE A 99 -24.46 21.64 2.69
N SER A 100 -24.53 21.35 1.39
CA SER A 100 -23.98 20.13 0.80
C SER A 100 -22.46 20.06 0.90
N ILE A 101 -21.77 21.19 0.78
CA ILE A 101 -20.30 21.26 0.95
C ILE A 101 -19.91 20.91 2.40
N VAL A 102 -20.59 21.50 3.37
CA VAL A 102 -20.32 21.24 4.80
C VAL A 102 -20.63 19.77 5.13
N ALA A 103 -21.77 19.26 4.66
CA ALA A 103 -22.14 17.86 4.84
C ALA A 103 -21.12 16.90 4.20
N ALA A 104 -20.67 17.18 2.97
CA ALA A 104 -19.63 16.42 2.29
C ALA A 104 -18.31 16.43 3.08
N LEU A 105 -17.89 17.59 3.59
CA LEU A 105 -16.67 17.72 4.38
C LEU A 105 -16.73 16.85 5.66
N ILE A 106 -17.85 16.90 6.39
CA ILE A 106 -18.04 16.08 7.59
C ILE A 106 -18.00 14.59 7.24
N CYS A 107 -18.67 14.18 6.16
CA CYS A 107 -18.66 12.79 5.69
C CYS A 107 -17.25 12.33 5.29
N ILE A 108 -16.48 13.17 4.55
CA ILE A 108 -15.11 12.88 4.17
C ILE A 108 -14.24 12.67 5.41
N LEU A 109 -14.34 13.56 6.40
CA LEU A 109 -13.56 13.44 7.64
C LEU A 109 -13.94 12.17 8.41
N ALA A 110 -15.22 11.81 8.46
CA ALA A 110 -15.69 10.57 9.10
C ALA A 110 -15.16 9.33 8.37
N VAL A 111 -15.20 9.30 7.03
CA VAL A 111 -14.63 8.21 6.22
C VAL A 111 -13.12 8.09 6.47
N GLN A 112 -12.40 9.21 6.46
CA GLN A 112 -10.95 9.22 6.69
C GLN A 112 -10.59 8.75 8.10
N ALA A 113 -11.34 9.18 9.12
CA ALA A 113 -11.13 8.71 10.48
C ALA A 113 -11.35 7.19 10.58
N ALA A 114 -12.46 6.68 10.02
CA ALA A 114 -12.74 5.26 9.99
C ALA A 114 -11.67 4.45 9.23
N ASP A 115 -11.22 4.96 8.08
CA ASP A 115 -10.18 4.30 7.28
C ASP A 115 -8.85 4.24 8.03
N ASN A 116 -8.39 5.36 8.60
CA ASN A 116 -7.11 5.43 9.29
C ASN A 116 -7.08 4.66 10.61
N TRP A 117 -8.17 4.65 11.37
CA TRP A 117 -8.19 4.05 12.71
C TRP A 117 -8.61 2.59 12.72
N PHE A 118 -9.46 2.16 11.76
CA PHE A 118 -10.04 0.81 11.77
C PHE A 118 -9.66 -0.01 10.54
N VAL A 119 -9.80 0.57 9.34
CA VAL A 119 -9.70 -0.19 8.08
C VAL A 119 -8.23 -0.49 7.76
N THR A 120 -7.40 0.55 7.70
CA THR A 120 -5.99 0.44 7.35
C THR A 120 -5.21 -0.48 8.29
N PRO A 121 -5.26 -0.34 9.65
CA PRO A 121 -4.49 -1.20 10.52
C PRO A 121 -4.96 -2.67 10.52
N LYS A 122 -6.26 -2.92 10.30
CA LYS A 122 -6.80 -4.29 10.28
C LYS A 122 -6.57 -5.01 8.96
N ILE A 123 -6.62 -4.31 7.83
CA ILE A 123 -6.63 -4.91 6.49
C ILE A 123 -5.25 -4.90 5.87
N VAL A 124 -4.59 -3.75 5.84
CA VAL A 124 -3.25 -3.63 5.24
C VAL A 124 -2.18 -4.21 6.18
N GLY A 125 -2.57 -4.45 7.42
CA GLY A 125 -1.74 -5.09 8.44
C GLY A 125 -0.58 -4.17 8.84
N GLY A 126 -0.64 -3.58 10.01
CA GLY A 126 0.34 -2.67 10.57
C GLY A 126 1.77 -3.19 10.70
N ARG A 127 2.14 -4.25 9.98
CA ARG A 127 3.44 -4.94 10.11
C ARG A 127 4.20 -5.18 8.81
N MET A 128 3.91 -4.45 7.72
CA MET A 128 4.88 -4.43 6.63
C MET A 128 6.10 -3.56 6.99
N GLY A 129 6.04 -2.82 8.11
CA GLY A 129 7.16 -2.03 8.63
C GLY A 129 7.81 -1.12 7.59
N VAL A 130 7.09 -0.80 6.51
CA VAL A 130 7.61 0.06 5.45
C VAL A 130 7.58 1.49 5.96
N SER A 131 8.73 2.17 5.94
CA SER A 131 8.76 3.56 6.36
C SER A 131 7.91 4.43 5.41
N PRO A 132 7.19 5.44 5.93
CA PRO A 132 6.42 6.37 5.09
C PRO A 132 7.25 7.01 3.98
N LEU A 133 8.52 7.29 4.25
CA LEU A 133 9.45 7.85 3.28
C LEU A 133 9.66 6.93 2.08
N LEU A 134 9.82 5.61 2.32
CA LEU A 134 10.04 4.64 1.26
C LEU A 134 8.80 4.50 0.37
N VAL A 135 7.61 4.59 0.96
CA VAL A 135 6.34 4.61 0.23
C VAL A 135 6.26 5.86 -0.65
N LEU A 136 6.56 7.04 -0.11
CA LEU A 136 6.57 8.29 -0.87
C LEU A 136 7.55 8.25 -2.03
N VAL A 137 8.76 7.75 -1.83
CA VAL A 137 9.75 7.57 -2.90
C VAL A 137 9.23 6.62 -3.98
N GLY A 138 8.63 5.49 -3.59
CA GLY A 138 7.99 4.56 -4.52
C GLY A 138 6.87 5.22 -5.34
N LEU A 139 5.98 5.99 -4.67
CA LEU A 139 4.92 6.75 -5.32
C LEU A 139 5.47 7.78 -6.33
N CYS A 140 6.51 8.52 -5.97
CA CYS A 140 7.12 9.52 -6.85
C CYS A 140 7.75 8.87 -8.09
N ILE A 141 8.54 7.81 -7.91
CA ILE A 141 9.25 7.15 -9.01
C ILE A 141 8.24 6.48 -9.95
N PHE A 142 7.39 5.60 -9.43
CA PHE A 142 6.44 4.86 -10.27
C PHE A 142 5.29 5.72 -10.76
N GLY A 143 4.88 6.72 -9.99
CA GLY A 143 3.90 7.72 -10.39
C GLY A 143 4.41 8.59 -11.54
N GLY A 144 5.68 9.01 -11.51
CA GLY A 144 6.32 9.75 -12.59
C GLY A 144 6.47 8.95 -13.89
N LEU A 145 6.69 7.63 -13.78
CA LEU A 145 6.86 6.75 -14.94
C LEU A 145 5.54 6.26 -15.57
N PHE A 146 4.54 5.94 -14.75
CA PHE A 146 3.30 5.26 -15.17
C PHE A 146 2.02 5.99 -14.77
N GLY A 147 2.11 7.20 -14.19
CA GLY A 147 0.96 7.98 -13.74
C GLY A 147 0.21 7.32 -12.57
N LEU A 148 -1.14 7.47 -12.54
CA LEU A 148 -1.99 6.93 -11.47
C LEU A 148 -1.82 5.43 -11.22
N PRO A 149 -1.81 4.55 -12.24
CA PRO A 149 -1.51 3.13 -12.04
C PRO A 149 -0.14 2.89 -11.41
N GLY A 150 0.85 3.69 -11.78
CA GLY A 150 2.19 3.64 -11.20
C GLY A 150 2.21 3.98 -9.71
N MET A 151 1.41 4.94 -9.27
CA MET A 151 1.30 5.28 -7.84
C MET A 151 0.79 4.10 -7.01
N ILE A 152 -0.22 3.37 -7.50
CA ILE A 152 -0.75 2.18 -6.82
C ILE A 152 0.30 1.06 -6.75
N ILE A 153 1.07 0.88 -7.83
CA ILE A 153 2.14 -0.13 -7.90
C ILE A 153 3.35 0.30 -7.06
N GLY A 154 3.65 1.59 -7.00
CA GLY A 154 4.79 2.16 -6.28
C GLY A 154 4.83 1.80 -4.79
N ASP A 155 3.68 1.80 -4.14
CA ASP A 155 3.53 1.38 -2.76
C ASP A 155 3.87 -0.12 -2.57
N VAL A 156 3.39 -0.97 -3.47
CA VAL A 156 3.74 -2.41 -3.47
C VAL A 156 5.23 -2.62 -3.72
N MET A 157 5.80 -1.86 -4.65
CA MET A 157 7.23 -1.95 -4.98
C MET A 157 8.10 -1.49 -3.81
N ALA A 158 7.68 -0.46 -3.06
CA ALA A 158 8.35 -0.05 -1.83
C ALA A 158 8.36 -1.17 -0.78
N ALA A 159 7.23 -1.88 -0.60
CA ALA A 159 7.14 -3.01 0.31
C ALA A 159 8.02 -4.20 -0.13
N ILE A 160 8.06 -4.50 -1.43
CA ILE A 160 8.92 -5.54 -2.00
C ILE A 160 10.39 -5.17 -1.81
N PHE A 161 10.77 -3.93 -2.13
CA PHE A 161 12.15 -3.46 -1.97
C PHE A 161 12.62 -3.56 -0.52
N LYS A 162 11.79 -3.14 0.43
CA LYS A 162 12.11 -3.28 1.85
C LYS A 162 12.35 -4.76 2.20
N THR A 163 11.42 -5.63 1.89
CA THR A 163 11.50 -7.06 2.29
C THR A 163 12.68 -7.77 1.63
N LEU A 164 12.95 -7.50 0.35
CA LEU A 164 14.03 -8.19 -0.36
C LEU A 164 15.41 -7.65 -0.04
N PHE A 165 15.52 -6.31 0.11
CA PHE A 165 16.81 -5.66 0.27
C PHE A 165 17.14 -5.38 1.74
N TYR A 166 16.23 -4.74 2.47
CA TYR A 166 16.49 -4.36 3.85
C TYR A 166 16.46 -5.58 4.78
N ASP A 167 15.34 -6.31 4.84
CA ASP A 167 15.15 -7.38 5.82
C ASP A 167 16.11 -8.56 5.56
N ARG A 168 16.45 -8.85 4.30
CA ARG A 168 17.34 -9.98 3.99
C ARG A 168 18.83 -9.60 3.95
N TYR A 169 19.18 -8.48 3.36
CA TYR A 169 20.59 -8.14 3.13
C TYR A 169 21.18 -7.32 4.28
N VAL A 170 20.49 -6.28 4.70
CA VAL A 170 20.99 -5.36 5.74
C VAL A 170 20.88 -6.04 7.11
N GLU A 171 19.73 -6.61 7.44
CA GLU A 171 19.49 -7.24 8.73
C GLU A 171 20.37 -8.49 8.94
N ASN A 172 20.54 -9.35 7.94
CA ASN A 172 21.46 -10.49 8.04
C ASN A 172 22.93 -10.06 8.20
N ARG A 173 23.36 -8.98 7.54
CA ARG A 173 24.72 -8.45 7.72
C ARG A 173 24.90 -7.79 9.09
N LEU A 174 23.88 -7.06 9.55
CA LEU A 174 23.89 -6.42 10.84
C LEU A 174 23.97 -7.46 11.96
N ASN A 175 23.12 -8.48 11.92
CA ASN A 175 23.10 -9.58 12.88
C ASN A 175 24.43 -10.36 12.91
N ASN A 176 25.06 -10.57 11.77
CA ASN A 176 26.39 -11.22 11.72
C ASN A 176 27.47 -10.34 12.33
N LYS A 177 27.41 -9.02 12.14
CA LYS A 177 28.38 -8.09 12.75
C LYS A 177 28.19 -7.96 14.26
N ILE A 178 26.94 -7.99 14.75
CA ILE A 178 26.62 -7.99 16.18
C ILE A 178 27.11 -9.30 16.82
N LYS A 179 26.84 -10.46 16.20
CA LYS A 179 27.31 -11.77 16.67
C LYS A 179 28.84 -11.87 16.73
N ASN A 180 29.53 -11.24 15.80
CA ASN A 180 30.99 -11.24 15.73
C ASN A 180 31.64 -10.14 16.61
N GLY A 181 30.85 -9.38 17.40
CA GLY A 181 31.35 -8.35 18.31
C GLY A 181 31.83 -7.07 17.63
N PHE A 182 31.57 -6.90 16.33
CA PHE A 182 31.96 -5.68 15.59
C PHE A 182 31.00 -4.50 15.80
N LEU A 183 29.81 -4.74 16.37
CA LEU A 183 28.80 -3.73 16.62
C LEU A 183 28.17 -3.91 18.02
N PRO A 184 27.82 -2.83 18.73
CA PRO A 184 27.11 -2.90 20.00
C PRO A 184 25.73 -3.57 19.84
N LYS A 185 25.25 -4.23 20.90
CA LYS A 185 23.94 -4.91 20.92
C LYS A 185 22.75 -3.95 20.82
N GLU A 186 22.97 -2.65 20.98
CA GLU A 186 21.96 -1.58 20.80
C GLU A 186 21.34 -1.56 19.39
N PHE A 187 22.05 -2.08 18.40
CA PHE A 187 21.54 -2.19 17.01
C PHE A 187 20.74 -3.48 16.75
N ASP A 188 20.41 -4.26 17.80
CA ASP A 188 19.58 -5.47 17.67
C ASP A 188 18.10 -5.12 17.94
N ASP A 189 17.36 -4.74 16.88
CA ASP A 189 15.93 -4.37 16.94
C ASP A 189 15.00 -5.45 17.52
N ARG A 190 15.53 -6.65 17.83
CA ARG A 190 14.77 -7.75 18.45
C ARG A 190 14.56 -7.55 19.95
N ASN A 191 15.22 -6.60 20.57
CA ASN A 191 15.11 -6.33 22.01
C ASN A 191 14.07 -5.24 22.34
N GLU A 192 13.38 -4.66 21.33
CA GLU A 192 12.36 -3.61 21.52
C GLU A 192 10.91 -4.11 21.47
N ASN A 193 10.64 -5.44 21.52
CA ASN A 193 9.29 -6.00 21.59
C ASN A 193 9.09 -6.87 22.82
#